data_40595f04b6209074d04dfe73c03fbd57
#
_entry.id   40595f04b6209074d04dfe73c03fbd57
#
_cell.length_a   1.000
_cell.length_b   1.000
_cell.length_c   1.000
_cell.angle_alpha   90.00
_cell.angle_beta   90.00
_cell.angle_gamma   90.00
#
_symmetry.space_group_name_H-M   'P 1'
#
loop_
_entity.id
_entity.type
_entity.pdbx_description
1 polymer ?
#
loop_
_entity_poly.entity_id
_entity_poly.type
_entity_poly.pdbx_seq_one_letter_code
_entity_poly.pdbx_strand_id
1 'polypeptide(L)'
;MSAIKQVVTPISVERDLLGDFVHVVEEAAIASTRTMGQGDPKASDQAAVHAMRQAFEGIHMAGNIVIGEGERDKAPMLYIGEAVGAKPPDGVEYPRVDIAVDPLEGTNLCARGTPNSICVLAASEPGGLLHAPDCYMQKIIAGPACRDALDIDAPVKYNLKAIAHCLDRHVKDLVIIVLDRPRHEELIAQIRAAGARIRLIEDGDLSAGIAAAVRGAGVHAVFGTGGAPEGVLTAAALRCFSGEMVARLVVNTKELEERVERMGISDAKRVYTARDLAPGNQIIFAACGVTDGALLHGVRFFGDGCRTHTLAMTYQSRQVRFVDTVHMFREPGNRGVRLY
;
A
#
# COMPACT_ATOMS: atom_id res chain seq x y z
N MET A 1 -3.73 -26.87 -45.44
CA MET A 1 -4.46 -26.15 -44.36
C MET A 1 -3.41 -25.47 -43.51
N SER A 2 -3.28 -24.16 -43.67
CA SER A 2 -2.35 -23.34 -42.89
C SER A 2 -2.93 -23.13 -41.49
N ALA A 3 -2.24 -23.62 -40.45
CA ALA A 3 -2.62 -23.34 -39.10
C ALA A 3 -2.46 -21.84 -38.85
N ILE A 4 -3.56 -21.15 -38.62
CA ILE A 4 -3.58 -19.77 -38.15
C ILE A 4 -2.92 -19.80 -36.77
N LYS A 5 -1.66 -19.35 -36.69
CA LYS A 5 -1.05 -19.05 -35.39
C LYS A 5 -1.89 -17.95 -34.75
N GLN A 6 -2.68 -18.31 -33.74
CA GLN A 6 -3.26 -17.30 -32.87
C GLN A 6 -2.11 -16.48 -32.30
N VAL A 7 -2.08 -15.20 -32.67
CA VAL A 7 -1.21 -14.24 -32.03
C VAL A 7 -1.80 -14.01 -30.63
N VAL A 8 -1.27 -14.76 -29.66
CA VAL A 8 -1.59 -14.51 -28.25
C VAL A 8 -0.96 -13.15 -27.92
N THR A 9 -1.79 -12.14 -27.81
CA THR A 9 -1.33 -10.82 -27.34
C THR A 9 -0.72 -11.03 -25.95
N PRO A 10 0.51 -10.57 -25.68
CA PRO A 10 1.09 -10.72 -24.36
C PRO A 10 0.18 -10.05 -23.34
N ILE A 11 -0.17 -10.78 -22.27
CA ILE A 11 -1.03 -10.30 -21.20
C ILE A 11 -0.31 -9.15 -20.51
N SER A 12 -0.97 -8.01 -20.39
CA SER A 12 -0.49 -6.86 -19.63
C SER A 12 -1.12 -6.91 -18.24
N VAL A 13 -0.28 -7.08 -17.20
CA VAL A 13 -0.73 -7.08 -15.81
C VAL A 13 -1.60 -5.85 -15.53
N GLU A 14 -1.15 -4.67 -15.92
CA GLU A 14 -1.87 -3.42 -15.65
C GLU A 14 -3.22 -3.31 -16.39
N ARG A 15 -3.26 -3.71 -17.66
CA ARG A 15 -4.48 -3.56 -18.46
C ARG A 15 -5.53 -4.60 -18.09
N ASP A 16 -5.07 -5.83 -17.86
CA ASP A 16 -5.96 -6.98 -17.82
C ASP A 16 -6.44 -7.29 -16.39
N LEU A 17 -5.70 -6.86 -15.35
CA LEU A 17 -6.00 -7.20 -13.95
C LEU A 17 -6.38 -6.00 -13.06
N LEU A 18 -6.28 -4.75 -13.55
CA LEU A 18 -6.58 -3.56 -12.70
C LEU A 18 -7.99 -3.59 -12.13
N GLY A 19 -8.99 -3.97 -12.94
CA GLY A 19 -10.38 -4.04 -12.50
C GLY A 19 -10.60 -5.10 -11.42
N ASP A 20 -9.97 -6.26 -11.57
CA ASP A 20 -10.04 -7.34 -10.61
C ASP A 20 -9.40 -6.93 -9.26
N PHE A 21 -8.25 -6.25 -9.29
CA PHE A 21 -7.58 -5.80 -8.07
C PHE A 21 -8.32 -4.64 -7.38
N VAL A 22 -9.03 -3.80 -8.11
CA VAL A 22 -9.98 -2.83 -7.53
C VAL A 22 -11.07 -3.57 -6.76
N HIS A 23 -11.68 -4.59 -7.35
CA HIS A 23 -12.69 -5.42 -6.67
C HIS A 23 -12.14 -6.08 -5.40
N VAL A 24 -10.92 -6.61 -5.42
CA VAL A 24 -10.29 -7.25 -4.25
C VAL A 24 -10.20 -6.32 -3.05
N VAL A 25 -9.70 -5.09 -3.25
CA VAL A 25 -9.59 -4.13 -2.13
C VAL A 25 -10.95 -3.58 -1.69
N GLU A 26 -11.94 -3.51 -2.59
CA GLU A 26 -13.30 -3.10 -2.26
C GLU A 26 -14.00 -4.14 -1.39
N GLU A 27 -13.90 -5.44 -1.71
CA GLU A 27 -14.47 -6.52 -0.89
C GLU A 27 -13.86 -6.55 0.51
N ALA A 28 -12.54 -6.41 0.61
CA ALA A 28 -11.85 -6.32 1.90
C ALA A 28 -12.33 -5.10 2.72
N ALA A 29 -12.48 -3.93 2.09
CA ALA A 29 -12.93 -2.72 2.75
C ALA A 29 -14.40 -2.82 3.22
N ILE A 30 -15.28 -3.40 2.42
CA ILE A 30 -16.68 -3.65 2.79
C ILE A 30 -16.76 -4.58 4.01
N ALA A 31 -15.96 -5.66 4.00
CA ALA A 31 -15.94 -6.61 5.12
C ALA A 31 -15.42 -5.97 6.40
N SER A 32 -14.29 -5.24 6.33
CA SER A 32 -13.68 -4.56 7.48
C SER A 32 -14.60 -3.50 8.09
N THR A 33 -15.28 -2.73 7.23
CA THR A 33 -16.18 -1.65 7.71
C THR A 33 -17.34 -2.19 8.52
N ARG A 34 -17.75 -3.44 8.34
CA ARG A 34 -18.80 -4.07 9.16
C ARG A 34 -18.38 -4.28 10.62
N THR A 35 -17.09 -4.28 10.90
CA THR A 35 -16.51 -4.42 12.25
C THR A 35 -15.97 -3.09 12.79
N MET A 36 -16.07 -2.01 12.01
CA MET A 36 -15.57 -0.69 12.37
C MET A 36 -16.18 -0.20 13.69
N GLY A 37 -15.33 0.31 14.59
CA GLY A 37 -15.75 0.88 15.86
C GLY A 37 -16.17 -0.14 16.92
N GLN A 38 -15.99 -1.44 16.69
CA GLN A 38 -16.35 -2.49 17.65
C GLN A 38 -15.25 -2.77 18.70
N GLY A 39 -14.07 -2.15 18.56
CA GLY A 39 -12.98 -2.28 19.52
C GLY A 39 -12.21 -3.59 19.44
N ASP A 40 -12.40 -4.38 18.38
CA ASP A 40 -11.69 -5.64 18.14
C ASP A 40 -10.84 -5.56 16.86
N PRO A 41 -9.55 -5.17 16.99
CA PRO A 41 -8.64 -5.09 15.84
C PRO A 41 -8.48 -6.44 15.12
N LYS A 42 -8.43 -7.53 15.88
CA LYS A 42 -8.22 -8.86 15.32
C LYS A 42 -9.41 -9.33 14.48
N ALA A 43 -10.63 -9.07 14.93
CA ALA A 43 -11.83 -9.38 14.16
C ALA A 43 -11.90 -8.55 12.87
N SER A 44 -11.50 -7.28 12.92
CA SER A 44 -11.47 -6.40 11.75
C SER A 44 -10.46 -6.88 10.72
N ASP A 45 -9.27 -7.25 11.17
CA ASP A 45 -8.21 -7.79 10.34
C ASP A 45 -8.61 -9.12 9.68
N GLN A 46 -9.12 -10.07 10.46
CA GLN A 46 -9.58 -11.34 9.94
C GLN A 46 -10.71 -11.20 8.89
N ALA A 47 -11.60 -10.24 9.08
CA ALA A 47 -12.65 -9.97 8.09
C ALA A 47 -12.07 -9.49 6.76
N ALA A 48 -11.06 -8.61 6.79
CA ALA A 48 -10.34 -8.13 5.61
C ALA A 48 -9.58 -9.25 4.90
N VAL A 49 -8.77 -10.00 5.65
CA VAL A 49 -7.98 -11.14 5.15
C VAL A 49 -8.86 -12.16 4.44
N HIS A 50 -9.97 -12.56 5.08
CA HIS A 50 -10.89 -13.54 4.52
C HIS A 50 -11.54 -13.04 3.21
N ALA A 51 -12.06 -11.82 3.21
CA ALA A 51 -12.72 -11.24 2.04
C ALA A 51 -11.71 -11.04 0.87
N MET A 52 -10.53 -10.52 1.16
CA MET A 52 -9.46 -10.33 0.16
C MET A 52 -9.03 -11.67 -0.44
N ARG A 53 -8.78 -12.69 0.39
CA ARG A 53 -8.40 -14.02 -0.05
C ARG A 53 -9.48 -14.66 -0.94
N GLN A 54 -10.73 -14.52 -0.55
CA GLN A 54 -11.87 -15.06 -1.31
C GLN A 54 -12.03 -14.36 -2.67
N ALA A 55 -11.85 -13.04 -2.72
CA ALA A 55 -11.94 -12.26 -3.95
C ALA A 55 -10.86 -12.66 -4.97
N PHE A 56 -9.68 -13.09 -4.53
CA PHE A 56 -8.64 -13.60 -5.44
C PHE A 56 -9.03 -14.89 -6.17
N GLU A 57 -9.88 -15.73 -5.62
CA GLU A 57 -10.20 -17.07 -6.19
C GLU A 57 -10.82 -17.02 -7.59
N GLY A 58 -11.47 -15.91 -7.94
CA GLY A 58 -12.10 -15.72 -9.26
C GLY A 58 -11.18 -15.15 -10.34
N ILE A 59 -9.98 -14.70 -9.99
CA ILE A 59 -9.11 -13.94 -10.90
C ILE A 59 -8.25 -14.90 -11.74
N HIS A 60 -8.26 -14.71 -13.05
CA HIS A 60 -7.49 -15.52 -14.01
C HIS A 60 -6.01 -15.14 -14.03
N MET A 61 -5.32 -15.46 -12.92
CA MET A 61 -3.89 -15.22 -12.74
C MET A 61 -3.22 -16.38 -11.98
N ALA A 62 -1.91 -16.51 -12.11
CA ALA A 62 -1.06 -17.30 -11.24
C ALA A 62 -0.36 -16.34 -10.27
N GLY A 63 -1.11 -15.89 -9.25
CA GLY A 63 -0.65 -14.96 -8.24
C GLY A 63 0.22 -15.62 -7.18
N ASN A 64 1.25 -14.92 -6.73
CA ASN A 64 2.12 -15.31 -5.62
C ASN A 64 2.18 -14.17 -4.61
N ILE A 65 1.80 -14.44 -3.37
CA ILE A 65 1.90 -13.45 -2.29
C ILE A 65 3.38 -13.30 -1.91
N VAL A 66 3.96 -12.13 -2.18
CA VAL A 66 5.36 -11.83 -1.83
C VAL A 66 5.47 -11.01 -0.55
N ILE A 67 4.41 -10.29 -0.18
CA ILE A 67 4.20 -9.62 1.10
C ILE A 67 2.76 -9.85 1.50
N GLY A 68 2.52 -10.25 2.76
CA GLY A 68 1.19 -10.57 3.28
C GLY A 68 1.19 -10.64 4.80
N GLU A 69 0.27 -11.40 5.38
CA GLU A 69 -0.03 -11.50 6.81
C GLU A 69 1.07 -12.17 7.66
N GLY A 70 2.14 -12.63 7.06
CA GLY A 70 3.25 -13.27 7.73
C GLY A 70 3.76 -14.53 7.02
N GLU A 71 4.50 -15.34 7.78
CA GLU A 71 4.99 -16.62 7.27
C GLU A 71 3.89 -17.70 7.34
N ARG A 72 4.02 -18.74 6.52
CA ARG A 72 3.03 -19.80 6.34
C ARG A 72 2.60 -20.49 7.64
N ASP A 73 3.50 -20.61 8.61
CA ASP A 73 3.26 -21.20 9.92
C ASP A 73 2.57 -20.26 10.93
N LYS A 74 2.46 -18.97 10.60
CA LYS A 74 1.91 -17.91 11.46
C LYS A 74 0.59 -17.33 10.95
N ALA A 75 0.37 -17.35 9.63
CA ALA A 75 -0.81 -16.81 8.99
C ALA A 75 -1.59 -17.93 8.28
N PRO A 76 -2.91 -18.07 8.52
CA PRO A 76 -3.70 -19.10 7.86
C PRO A 76 -3.99 -18.79 6.39
N MET A 77 -3.96 -17.51 5.98
CA MET A 77 -4.24 -17.03 4.63
C MET A 77 -3.36 -15.84 4.31
N LEU A 78 -3.16 -15.57 3.01
CA LEU A 78 -2.34 -14.48 2.48
C LEU A 78 -0.92 -14.46 3.05
N TYR A 79 -0.40 -15.65 3.37
CA TYR A 79 0.99 -15.79 3.83
C TYR A 79 1.99 -15.67 2.67
N ILE A 80 3.21 -15.30 2.99
CA ILE A 80 4.30 -15.18 2.01
C ILE A 80 4.53 -16.53 1.32
N GLY A 81 4.43 -16.54 -0.02
CA GLY A 81 4.52 -17.73 -0.87
C GLY A 81 3.18 -18.43 -1.12
N GLU A 82 2.06 -17.91 -0.62
CA GLU A 82 0.74 -18.46 -0.97
C GLU A 82 0.43 -18.19 -2.44
N ALA A 83 -0.01 -19.25 -3.14
CA ALA A 83 -0.54 -19.15 -4.49
C ALA A 83 -2.02 -18.71 -4.45
N VAL A 84 -2.37 -17.68 -5.20
CA VAL A 84 -3.71 -17.14 -5.31
C VAL A 84 -4.14 -16.99 -6.78
N GLY A 85 -5.44 -16.94 -7.02
CA GLY A 85 -6.02 -16.86 -8.35
C GLY A 85 -6.85 -18.09 -8.69
N ALA A 86 -7.59 -18.02 -9.79
CA ALA A 86 -8.42 -19.13 -10.27
C ALA A 86 -7.54 -20.30 -10.76
N LYS A 87 -8.04 -21.52 -10.57
CA LYS A 87 -7.37 -22.70 -11.11
C LYS A 87 -7.51 -22.68 -12.65
N PRO A 88 -6.39 -22.71 -13.42
CA PRO A 88 -6.49 -22.71 -14.86
C PRO A 88 -7.07 -24.03 -15.39
N PRO A 89 -7.86 -23.99 -16.49
CA PRO A 89 -8.23 -25.17 -17.23
C PRO A 89 -7.01 -25.89 -17.83
N ASP A 90 -7.18 -27.17 -18.15
CA ASP A 90 -6.09 -27.96 -18.76
C ASP A 90 -5.55 -27.29 -20.04
N GLY A 91 -4.22 -27.14 -20.09
CA GLY A 91 -3.52 -26.53 -21.23
C GLY A 91 -3.58 -25.00 -21.30
N VAL A 92 -4.15 -24.33 -20.28
CA VAL A 92 -4.18 -22.86 -20.19
C VAL A 92 -3.17 -22.40 -19.14
N GLU A 93 -2.31 -21.44 -19.50
CA GLU A 93 -1.42 -20.77 -18.58
C GLU A 93 -1.94 -19.36 -18.29
N TYR A 94 -2.07 -19.03 -16.99
CA TYR A 94 -2.41 -17.68 -16.56
C TYR A 94 -1.15 -16.82 -16.35
N PRO A 95 -1.26 -15.48 -16.44
CA PRO A 95 -0.15 -14.58 -16.17
C PRO A 95 0.35 -14.76 -14.74
N ARG A 96 1.67 -14.82 -14.58
CA ARG A 96 2.31 -14.82 -13.26
C ARG A 96 2.37 -13.41 -12.72
N VAL A 97 1.98 -13.26 -11.45
CA VAL A 97 1.89 -11.95 -10.78
C VAL A 97 2.41 -12.07 -9.36
N ASP A 98 3.36 -11.23 -8.99
CA ASP A 98 3.76 -11.03 -7.61
C ASP A 98 2.82 -10.01 -6.96
N ILE A 99 2.34 -10.30 -5.74
CA ILE A 99 1.33 -9.52 -5.05
C ILE A 99 1.82 -9.23 -3.63
N ALA A 100 1.81 -7.95 -3.27
CA ALA A 100 1.97 -7.48 -1.91
C ALA A 100 0.61 -7.01 -1.40
N VAL A 101 0.21 -7.44 -0.21
CA VAL A 101 -1.05 -7.05 0.42
C VAL A 101 -0.83 -6.52 1.83
N ASP A 102 -1.65 -5.57 2.21
CA ASP A 102 -2.03 -5.28 3.58
C ASP A 102 -3.56 -5.20 3.58
N PRO A 103 -4.23 -6.30 4.01
CA PRO A 103 -5.68 -6.38 3.96
C PRO A 103 -6.37 -5.31 4.78
N LEU A 104 -5.75 -4.82 5.86
CA LEU A 104 -6.29 -3.75 6.70
C LEU A 104 -5.19 -2.87 7.31
N GLU A 105 -4.60 -2.00 6.50
CA GLU A 105 -3.70 -0.95 6.98
C GLU A 105 -4.44 0.00 7.95
N GLY A 106 -3.84 0.16 9.13
CA GLY A 106 -4.48 0.89 10.21
C GLY A 106 -5.59 0.09 10.92
N THR A 107 -5.30 -1.17 11.25
CA THR A 107 -6.22 -2.08 11.96
C THR A 107 -6.79 -1.47 13.24
N ASN A 108 -5.96 -0.78 14.04
CA ASN A 108 -6.42 -0.06 15.23
C ASN A 108 -7.36 1.11 14.91
N LEU A 109 -7.13 1.78 13.77
CA LEU A 109 -8.00 2.89 13.33
C LEU A 109 -9.38 2.37 12.99
N CYS A 110 -9.47 1.25 12.24
CA CYS A 110 -10.73 0.60 11.94
C CYS A 110 -11.45 0.18 13.23
N ALA A 111 -10.78 -0.53 14.13
CA ALA A 111 -11.37 -1.03 15.37
C ALA A 111 -11.93 0.09 16.27
N ARG A 112 -11.31 1.28 16.22
CA ARG A 112 -11.78 2.47 16.97
C ARG A 112 -12.75 3.36 16.19
N GLY A 113 -12.96 3.11 14.90
CA GLY A 113 -13.73 3.97 14.00
C GLY A 113 -13.07 5.33 13.74
N THR A 114 -11.74 5.40 13.84
CA THR A 114 -10.97 6.61 13.57
C THR A 114 -10.54 6.70 12.11
N PRO A 115 -10.24 7.90 11.58
CA PRO A 115 -9.93 8.10 10.16
C PRO A 115 -8.65 7.44 9.67
N ASN A 116 -8.57 7.20 8.35
CA ASN A 116 -7.41 6.76 7.55
C ASN A 116 -7.10 5.27 7.57
N SER A 117 -8.02 4.38 7.95
CA SER A 117 -7.89 2.94 7.68
C SER A 117 -8.25 2.63 6.22
N ILE A 118 -7.43 1.80 5.56
CA ILE A 118 -7.58 1.42 4.15
C ILE A 118 -7.27 -0.08 3.96
N CYS A 119 -7.82 -0.69 2.93
CA CYS A 119 -7.38 -1.99 2.42
C CYS A 119 -6.52 -1.76 1.18
N VAL A 120 -5.38 -2.41 1.08
CA VAL A 120 -4.39 -2.09 0.03
C VAL A 120 -3.72 -3.32 -0.54
N LEU A 121 -3.41 -3.25 -1.84
CA LEU A 121 -2.53 -4.18 -2.53
C LEU A 121 -1.65 -3.47 -3.56
N ALA A 122 -0.51 -4.07 -3.85
CA ALA A 122 0.28 -3.80 -5.03
C ALA A 122 0.54 -5.11 -5.79
N ALA A 123 0.57 -5.05 -7.11
CA ALA A 123 0.86 -6.20 -7.96
C ALA A 123 1.82 -5.81 -9.09
N SER A 124 2.64 -6.76 -9.52
CA SER A 124 3.59 -6.55 -10.61
C SER A 124 3.91 -7.89 -11.30
N GLU A 125 4.58 -7.82 -12.45
CA GLU A 125 5.25 -9.00 -12.99
C GLU A 125 6.24 -9.62 -11.99
N PRO A 126 6.59 -10.92 -12.10
CA PRO A 126 7.49 -11.59 -11.17
C PRO A 126 8.81 -10.86 -10.95
N GLY A 127 9.19 -10.67 -9.68
CA GLY A 127 10.36 -9.91 -9.26
C GLY A 127 10.20 -8.39 -9.30
N GLY A 128 8.99 -7.89 -9.57
CA GLY A 128 8.71 -6.45 -9.61
C GLY A 128 8.42 -5.80 -8.27
N LEU A 129 8.36 -6.57 -7.18
CA LEU A 129 8.23 -6.12 -5.80
C LEU A 129 9.31 -6.80 -4.95
N LEU A 130 9.96 -6.05 -4.06
CA LEU A 130 10.94 -6.63 -3.14
C LEU A 130 10.22 -7.54 -2.14
N HIS A 131 10.72 -8.77 -2.01
CA HIS A 131 10.31 -9.68 -0.94
C HIS A 131 10.92 -9.19 0.37
N ALA A 132 10.29 -8.21 1.02
CA ALA A 132 10.79 -7.66 2.26
C ALA A 132 10.48 -8.60 3.44
N PRO A 133 11.44 -8.79 4.37
CA PRO A 133 11.17 -9.48 5.61
C PRO A 133 10.19 -8.68 6.46
N ASP A 134 9.43 -9.36 7.30
CA ASP A 134 8.64 -8.74 8.35
C ASP A 134 9.59 -8.16 9.42
N CYS A 135 10.03 -6.95 9.20
CA CYS A 135 10.90 -6.17 10.06
C CYS A 135 10.58 -4.67 9.96
N TYR A 136 11.21 -3.86 10.78
CA TYR A 136 11.12 -2.42 10.64
C TYR A 136 12.00 -1.88 9.51
N MET A 137 11.57 -0.76 8.96
CA MET A 137 12.27 0.01 7.93
C MET A 137 12.26 1.49 8.33
N GLN A 138 13.43 2.10 8.44
CA GLN A 138 13.57 3.54 8.50
C GLN A 138 13.30 4.11 7.12
N LYS A 139 12.52 5.18 7.04
CA LYS A 139 12.10 5.78 5.75
C LYS A 139 11.90 7.29 5.83
N ILE A 140 12.25 7.95 4.74
CA ILE A 140 11.91 9.36 4.45
C ILE A 140 11.18 9.33 3.12
N ILE A 141 9.97 9.89 3.09
CA ILE A 141 9.10 9.90 1.91
C ILE A 141 8.71 11.34 1.62
N ALA A 142 8.76 11.75 0.35
CA ALA A 142 8.32 13.07 -0.10
C ALA A 142 7.75 13.02 -1.52
N GLY A 143 7.23 14.14 -1.99
CA GLY A 143 6.67 14.26 -3.33
C GLY A 143 7.74 14.30 -4.45
N PRO A 144 7.30 14.24 -5.72
CA PRO A 144 8.18 14.16 -6.90
C PRO A 144 9.18 15.30 -7.04
N ALA A 145 8.88 16.47 -6.48
CA ALA A 145 9.78 17.62 -6.50
C ALA A 145 11.08 17.38 -5.71
N CYS A 146 11.08 16.42 -4.78
CA CYS A 146 12.23 16.10 -3.92
C CYS A 146 13.08 14.95 -4.48
N ARG A 147 12.93 14.60 -5.77
CA ARG A 147 13.72 13.53 -6.38
C ARG A 147 15.21 13.77 -6.19
N ASP A 148 15.92 12.72 -5.76
CA ASP A 148 17.36 12.70 -5.50
C ASP A 148 17.85 13.73 -4.45
N ALA A 149 16.92 14.32 -3.67
CA ALA A 149 17.25 15.35 -2.68
C ALA A 149 17.31 14.83 -1.24
N LEU A 150 16.85 13.60 -1.00
CA LEU A 150 16.79 13.02 0.33
C LEU A 150 18.01 12.15 0.61
N ASP A 151 18.50 12.24 1.84
CA ASP A 151 19.63 11.43 2.33
C ASP A 151 19.30 10.90 3.73
N ILE A 152 19.17 9.56 3.85
CA ILE A 152 18.78 8.90 5.09
C ILE A 152 19.87 8.97 6.17
N ASP A 153 21.13 9.17 5.77
CA ASP A 153 22.27 9.31 6.66
C ASP A 153 22.51 10.76 7.11
N ALA A 154 21.90 11.72 6.42
CA ALA A 154 22.03 13.12 6.76
C ALA A 154 21.18 13.50 7.98
N PRO A 155 21.59 14.51 8.75
CA PRO A 155 20.78 15.04 9.85
C PRO A 155 19.38 15.44 9.41
N VAL A 156 18.37 15.28 10.28
CA VAL A 156 16.98 15.66 10.04
C VAL A 156 16.84 17.07 9.46
N LYS A 157 17.59 18.02 10.02
CA LYS A 157 17.60 19.43 9.57
C LYS A 157 18.04 19.57 8.10
N TYR A 158 18.95 18.71 7.62
CA TYR A 158 19.37 18.71 6.20
C TYR A 158 18.19 18.33 5.30
N ASN A 159 17.55 17.20 5.57
CA ASN A 159 16.41 16.73 4.78
C ASN A 159 15.24 17.73 4.79
N LEU A 160 14.95 18.35 5.95
CA LEU A 160 13.91 19.40 6.02
C LEU A 160 14.23 20.60 5.16
N LYS A 161 15.50 21.04 5.12
CA LYS A 161 15.94 22.15 4.25
C LYS A 161 15.86 21.74 2.77
N ALA A 162 16.28 20.52 2.43
CA ALA A 162 16.18 20.01 1.07
C ALA A 162 14.72 19.98 0.59
N ILE A 163 13.81 19.44 1.40
CA ILE A 163 12.36 19.42 1.08
C ILE A 163 11.80 20.83 0.94
N ALA A 164 12.15 21.74 1.87
CA ALA A 164 11.70 23.13 1.81
C ALA A 164 12.15 23.81 0.51
N HIS A 165 13.42 23.61 0.12
CA HIS A 165 13.97 24.13 -1.13
C HIS A 165 13.26 23.54 -2.36
N CYS A 166 13.07 22.21 -2.41
CA CYS A 166 12.39 21.54 -3.52
C CYS A 166 10.93 21.99 -3.71
N LEU A 167 10.27 22.40 -2.61
CA LEU A 167 8.88 22.84 -2.62
C LEU A 167 8.72 24.37 -2.71
N ASP A 168 9.84 25.12 -2.81
CA ASP A 168 9.86 26.59 -2.75
C ASP A 168 9.11 27.12 -1.52
N ARG A 169 9.51 26.64 -0.33
CA ARG A 169 8.89 26.97 0.96
C ARG A 169 9.93 27.21 2.04
N HIS A 170 9.50 27.78 3.16
CA HIS A 170 10.32 27.80 4.38
C HIS A 170 10.10 26.49 5.18
N VAL A 171 11.12 26.08 5.95
CA VAL A 171 11.02 24.91 6.82
C VAL A 171 9.82 24.99 7.78
N LYS A 172 9.53 26.20 8.30
CA LYS A 172 8.37 26.46 9.19
C LYS A 172 7.00 26.19 8.55
N ASP A 173 6.94 26.18 7.23
CA ASP A 173 5.71 25.93 6.48
C ASP A 173 5.50 24.46 6.13
N LEU A 174 6.53 23.63 6.37
CA LEU A 174 6.42 22.18 6.18
C LEU A 174 5.53 21.55 7.28
N VAL A 175 4.80 20.53 6.90
CA VAL A 175 4.09 19.61 7.79
C VAL A 175 4.64 18.22 7.54
N ILE A 176 5.28 17.66 8.55
CA ILE A 176 5.91 16.33 8.52
C ILE A 176 5.02 15.36 9.28
N ILE A 177 4.73 14.21 8.71
CA ILE A 177 4.04 13.12 9.42
C ILE A 177 5.08 12.22 10.09
N VAL A 178 4.80 11.85 11.32
CA VAL A 178 5.60 10.90 12.11
C VAL A 178 4.63 10.01 12.89
N LEU A 179 4.90 8.71 12.95
CA LEU A 179 4.18 7.79 13.85
C LEU A 179 4.44 8.16 15.30
N ASP A 180 3.36 8.31 16.09
CA ASP A 180 3.44 8.58 17.52
C ASP A 180 3.84 7.29 18.28
N ARG A 181 5.14 7.10 18.39
CA ARG A 181 5.75 5.94 19.02
C ARG A 181 6.97 6.37 19.86
N PRO A 182 7.26 5.74 20.98
CA PRO A 182 8.43 6.07 21.83
C PRO A 182 9.75 6.10 21.03
N ARG A 183 9.92 5.21 20.05
CA ARG A 183 11.10 5.17 19.18
C ARG A 183 11.32 6.43 18.34
N HIS A 184 10.33 7.32 18.25
CA HIS A 184 10.40 8.56 17.46
C HIS A 184 10.53 9.83 18.30
N GLU A 185 10.63 9.74 19.64
CA GLU A 185 10.70 10.93 20.51
C GLU A 185 11.86 11.86 20.13
N GLU A 186 13.05 11.31 19.87
CA GLU A 186 14.20 12.09 19.44
C GLU A 186 13.98 12.71 18.04
N LEU A 187 13.48 11.95 17.08
CA LEU A 187 13.13 12.42 15.74
C LEU A 187 12.14 13.59 15.81
N ILE A 188 11.09 13.45 16.61
CA ILE A 188 10.07 14.49 16.84
C ILE A 188 10.70 15.75 17.41
N ALA A 189 11.60 15.61 18.40
CA ALA A 189 12.32 16.73 19.00
C ALA A 189 13.21 17.44 17.97
N GLN A 190 13.94 16.70 17.13
CA GLN A 190 14.80 17.24 16.07
C GLN A 190 14.00 18.00 15.00
N ILE A 191 12.84 17.48 14.57
CA ILE A 191 11.97 18.14 13.58
C ILE A 191 11.44 19.46 14.16
N ARG A 192 10.97 19.45 15.42
CA ARG A 192 10.50 20.67 16.12
C ARG A 192 11.60 21.70 16.29
N ALA A 193 12.80 21.27 16.68
CA ALA A 193 13.96 22.15 16.83
C ALA A 193 14.40 22.78 15.48
N ALA A 194 14.18 22.10 14.37
CA ALA A 194 14.41 22.64 13.02
C ALA A 194 13.33 23.63 12.57
N GLY A 195 12.22 23.74 13.30
CA GLY A 195 11.12 24.69 13.07
C GLY A 195 10.01 24.18 12.16
N ALA A 196 10.00 22.91 11.75
CA ALA A 196 8.90 22.32 10.98
C ALA A 196 7.72 21.93 11.88
N ARG A 197 6.52 21.91 11.30
CA ARG A 197 5.31 21.43 11.95
C ARG A 197 5.21 19.91 11.82
N ILE A 198 4.61 19.27 12.80
CA ILE A 198 4.41 17.83 12.82
C ILE A 198 2.92 17.51 12.89
N ARG A 199 2.52 16.47 12.16
CA ARG A 199 1.29 15.72 12.37
C ARG A 199 1.65 14.35 12.90
N LEU A 200 1.35 14.08 14.16
CA LEU A 200 1.48 12.75 14.74
C LEU A 200 0.29 11.88 14.31
N ILE A 201 0.59 10.63 13.95
CA ILE A 201 -0.41 9.61 13.62
C ILE A 201 -0.16 8.37 14.47
N GLU A 202 -1.23 7.73 14.91
CA GLU A 202 -1.12 6.49 15.70
C GLU A 202 -0.82 5.27 14.82
N ASP A 203 -1.27 5.28 13.55
CA ASP A 203 -1.16 4.18 12.60
C ASP A 203 -1.33 4.70 11.17
N GLY A 204 -1.07 3.86 10.13
CA GLY A 204 -1.34 4.23 8.75
C GLY A 204 -0.22 5.02 8.08
N ASP A 205 1.05 4.64 8.26
CA ASP A 205 2.18 5.33 7.66
C ASP A 205 2.27 5.11 6.13
N LEU A 206 1.67 4.06 5.60
CA LEU A 206 1.52 3.83 4.16
C LEU A 206 0.61 4.90 3.52
N SER A 207 -0.60 5.07 4.05
CA SER A 207 -1.54 6.09 3.56
C SER A 207 -0.97 7.50 3.69
N ALA A 208 -0.23 7.76 4.78
CA ALA A 208 0.50 9.00 5.00
C ALA A 208 1.59 9.23 3.95
N GLY A 209 2.34 8.17 3.58
CA GLY A 209 3.37 8.22 2.54
C GLY A 209 2.81 8.60 1.17
N ILE A 210 1.66 8.03 0.81
CA ILE A 210 0.95 8.39 -0.42
C ILE A 210 0.50 9.86 -0.36
N ALA A 211 -0.13 10.27 0.75
CA ALA A 211 -0.62 11.64 0.92
C ALA A 211 0.52 12.68 0.82
N ALA A 212 1.71 12.38 1.37
CA ALA A 212 2.87 13.26 1.29
C ALA A 212 3.40 13.47 -0.14
N ALA A 213 3.14 12.50 -1.03
CA ALA A 213 3.53 12.60 -2.44
C ALA A 213 2.47 13.29 -3.31
N VAL A 214 1.24 13.50 -2.81
CA VAL A 214 0.14 14.16 -3.53
C VAL A 214 0.13 15.64 -3.21
N ARG A 215 0.16 16.49 -4.24
CA ARG A 215 0.06 17.94 -4.08
C ARG A 215 -1.30 18.34 -3.51
N GLY A 216 -1.29 19.21 -2.52
CA GLY A 216 -2.53 19.73 -1.91
C GLY A 216 -3.07 18.91 -0.73
N ALA A 217 -2.44 17.80 -0.39
CA ALA A 217 -2.83 16.98 0.79
C ALA A 217 -2.54 17.66 2.15
N GLY A 218 -1.89 18.83 2.14
CA GLY A 218 -1.56 19.57 3.36
C GLY A 218 -0.42 18.97 4.19
N VAL A 219 0.24 17.93 3.68
CA VAL A 219 1.44 17.30 4.25
C VAL A 219 2.54 17.26 3.19
N HIS A 220 3.80 17.19 3.62
CA HIS A 220 4.93 17.42 2.71
C HIS A 220 5.96 16.29 2.74
N ALA A 221 6.04 15.54 3.83
CA ALA A 221 6.90 14.38 3.96
C ALA A 221 6.44 13.47 5.12
N VAL A 222 6.90 12.22 5.08
CA VAL A 222 6.84 11.26 6.19
C VAL A 222 8.26 10.93 6.62
N PHE A 223 8.52 10.99 7.91
CA PHE A 223 9.80 10.59 8.51
C PHE A 223 9.53 9.54 9.59
N GLY A 224 10.35 8.53 9.66
CA GLY A 224 10.32 7.59 10.77
C GLY A 224 10.63 6.16 10.42
N THR A 225 10.26 5.27 11.33
CA THR A 225 10.46 3.82 11.24
C THR A 225 9.11 3.13 11.39
N GLY A 226 8.70 2.40 10.36
CA GLY A 226 7.50 1.56 10.29
C GLY A 226 7.83 0.21 9.70
N GLY A 227 6.85 -0.59 9.31
CA GLY A 227 7.09 -1.90 8.71
C GLY A 227 7.76 -1.81 7.34
N ALA A 228 8.58 -2.81 7.03
CA ALA A 228 9.19 -2.94 5.71
C ALA A 228 8.17 -3.39 4.64
N PRO A 229 7.21 -4.27 4.95
CA PRO A 229 6.11 -4.61 4.04
C PRO A 229 5.34 -3.38 3.56
N GLU A 230 4.91 -2.50 4.46
CA GLU A 230 4.22 -1.24 4.14
C GLU A 230 5.14 -0.28 3.38
N GLY A 231 6.46 -0.37 3.61
CA GLY A 231 7.45 0.36 2.84
C GLY A 231 7.47 -0.03 1.37
N VAL A 232 7.37 -1.33 1.05
CA VAL A 232 7.30 -1.83 -0.34
C VAL A 232 5.99 -1.44 -1.01
N LEU A 233 4.86 -1.57 -0.30
CA LEU A 233 3.55 -1.10 -0.78
C LEU A 233 3.55 0.40 -1.08
N THR A 234 4.12 1.19 -0.15
CA THR A 234 4.31 2.64 -0.36
C THR A 234 5.18 2.91 -1.59
N ALA A 235 6.30 2.20 -1.74
CA ALA A 235 7.19 2.35 -2.89
C ALA A 235 6.48 2.04 -4.21
N ALA A 236 5.66 0.99 -4.27
CA ALA A 236 4.86 0.67 -5.44
C ALA A 236 3.90 1.81 -5.82
N ALA A 237 3.22 2.40 -4.84
CA ALA A 237 2.40 3.58 -5.04
C ALA A 237 3.24 4.77 -5.55
N LEU A 238 4.36 5.07 -4.90
CA LEU A 238 5.25 6.19 -5.27
C LEU A 238 5.78 6.04 -6.70
N ARG A 239 6.05 4.80 -7.16
CA ARG A 239 6.43 4.54 -8.55
C ARG A 239 5.37 5.02 -9.55
N CYS A 240 4.07 4.88 -9.22
CA CYS A 240 2.98 5.28 -10.11
C CYS A 240 2.88 6.79 -10.33
N PHE A 241 3.31 7.64 -9.37
CA PHE A 241 3.31 9.10 -9.52
C PHE A 241 4.66 9.78 -9.25
N SER A 242 5.73 9.00 -9.39
CA SER A 242 7.11 9.52 -9.33
C SER A 242 7.48 10.16 -7.98
N GLY A 243 6.86 9.73 -6.88
CA GLY A 243 7.24 10.16 -5.54
C GLY A 243 8.65 9.70 -5.16
N GLU A 244 9.23 10.32 -4.14
CA GLU A 244 10.58 10.04 -3.68
C GLU A 244 10.55 9.32 -2.33
N MET A 245 11.43 8.33 -2.18
CA MET A 245 11.62 7.58 -0.95
C MET A 245 13.07 7.13 -0.83
N VAL A 246 13.63 7.34 0.35
CA VAL A 246 14.87 6.70 0.78
C VAL A 246 14.58 5.90 2.05
N ALA A 247 15.06 4.65 2.09
CA ALA A 247 14.74 3.73 3.16
C ALA A 247 15.91 2.80 3.50
N ARG A 248 15.90 2.24 4.71
CA ARG A 248 16.87 1.25 5.18
C ARG A 248 16.19 0.27 6.12
N LEU A 249 16.45 -1.04 5.95
CA LEU A 249 15.98 -2.07 6.87
C LEU A 249 16.62 -1.88 8.26
N VAL A 250 15.83 -2.09 9.30
CA VAL A 250 16.30 -2.06 10.69
C VAL A 250 16.54 -3.50 11.11
N VAL A 251 17.79 -3.95 10.94
CA VAL A 251 18.23 -5.30 11.26
C VAL A 251 19.09 -5.22 12.52
N ASN A 252 18.50 -5.59 13.65
CA ASN A 252 19.09 -5.39 14.99
C ASN A 252 19.20 -6.68 15.80
N THR A 253 18.82 -7.83 15.26
CA THR A 253 19.01 -9.15 15.87
C THR A 253 19.66 -10.11 14.88
N LYS A 254 20.34 -11.12 15.41
CA LYS A 254 21.02 -12.13 14.59
C LYS A 254 20.02 -12.99 13.80
N GLU A 255 18.88 -13.32 14.39
CA GLU A 255 17.80 -14.06 13.73
C GLU A 255 17.27 -13.29 12.52
N LEU A 256 17.18 -11.96 12.63
CA LEU A 256 16.74 -11.11 11.54
C LEU A 256 17.83 -10.97 10.44
N GLU A 257 19.11 -10.92 10.81
CA GLU A 257 20.21 -10.96 9.84
C GLU A 257 20.15 -12.24 9.01
N GLU A 258 20.07 -13.41 9.66
CA GLU A 258 19.96 -14.70 9.00
C GLU A 258 18.69 -14.81 8.12
N ARG A 259 17.59 -14.18 8.52
CA ARG A 259 16.35 -14.15 7.75
C ARG A 259 16.51 -13.28 6.49
N VAL A 260 17.07 -12.09 6.62
CA VAL A 260 17.35 -11.16 5.53
C VAL A 260 18.26 -11.81 4.49
N GLU A 261 19.32 -12.51 4.93
CA GLU A 261 20.22 -13.25 4.04
C GLU A 261 19.49 -14.39 3.29
N ARG A 262 18.67 -15.18 4.00
CA ARG A 262 17.87 -16.26 3.37
C ARG A 262 16.88 -15.74 2.33
N MET A 263 16.41 -14.50 2.47
CA MET A 263 15.55 -13.82 1.49
C MET A 263 16.34 -13.20 0.33
N GLY A 264 17.66 -13.41 0.26
CA GLY A 264 18.52 -12.94 -0.83
C GLY A 264 18.97 -11.49 -0.71
N ILE A 265 18.80 -10.87 0.45
CA ILE A 265 19.27 -9.52 0.71
C ILE A 265 20.68 -9.59 1.32
N SER A 266 21.69 -9.37 0.50
CA SER A 266 23.11 -9.51 0.90
C SER A 266 23.66 -8.33 1.71
N ASP A 267 23.04 -7.16 1.64
CA ASP A 267 23.44 -5.95 2.37
C ASP A 267 22.25 -5.35 3.12
N ALA A 268 22.15 -5.69 4.41
CA ALA A 268 21.11 -5.18 5.30
C ALA A 268 21.22 -3.67 5.58
N LYS A 269 22.39 -3.05 5.32
CA LYS A 269 22.63 -1.62 5.52
C LYS A 269 22.40 -0.79 4.26
N ARG A 270 22.11 -1.44 3.16
CA ARG A 270 21.84 -0.78 1.88
C ARG A 270 20.73 0.27 2.05
N VAL A 271 20.92 1.42 1.40
CA VAL A 271 19.86 2.40 1.21
C VAL A 271 19.04 2.00 -0.02
N TYR A 272 17.74 1.92 0.16
CA TYR A 272 16.78 1.61 -0.88
C TYR A 272 16.06 2.87 -1.32
N THR A 273 15.83 2.98 -2.62
CA THR A 273 14.89 3.95 -3.22
C THR A 273 13.54 3.26 -3.48
N ALA A 274 12.52 4.03 -3.85
CA ALA A 274 11.25 3.46 -4.30
C ALA A 274 11.43 2.49 -5.48
N ARG A 275 12.43 2.75 -6.34
CA ARG A 275 12.74 1.87 -7.48
C ARG A 275 13.39 0.55 -7.06
N ASP A 276 14.18 0.55 -6.00
CA ASP A 276 14.79 -0.68 -5.47
C ASP A 276 13.75 -1.55 -4.77
N LEU A 277 12.77 -0.94 -4.09
CA LEU A 277 11.71 -1.64 -3.37
C LEU A 277 10.61 -2.16 -4.30
N ALA A 278 10.33 -1.44 -5.39
CA ALA A 278 9.37 -1.83 -6.42
C ALA A 278 9.99 -1.67 -7.81
N PRO A 279 10.90 -2.59 -8.23
CA PRO A 279 11.64 -2.48 -9.49
C PRO A 279 10.80 -2.76 -10.74
N GLY A 280 9.59 -3.28 -10.60
CA GLY A 280 8.70 -3.67 -11.70
C GLY A 280 8.46 -2.58 -12.74
N ASN A 281 8.12 -3.01 -13.94
CA ASN A 281 7.75 -2.15 -15.06
C ASN A 281 6.23 -2.13 -15.32
N GLN A 282 5.50 -3.13 -14.80
CA GLN A 282 4.04 -3.21 -14.83
C GLN A 282 3.53 -3.27 -13.39
N ILE A 283 3.39 -2.13 -12.75
CA ILE A 283 2.96 -2.07 -11.35
C ILE A 283 1.51 -1.58 -11.31
N ILE A 284 0.66 -2.33 -10.62
CA ILE A 284 -0.65 -1.90 -10.16
C ILE A 284 -0.54 -1.59 -8.67
N PHE A 285 -1.17 -0.51 -8.25
CA PHE A 285 -1.45 -0.21 -6.86
C PHE A 285 -2.94 0.08 -6.71
N ALA A 286 -3.60 -0.57 -5.77
CA ALA A 286 -5.00 -0.33 -5.45
C ALA A 286 -5.19 -0.18 -3.94
N ALA A 287 -5.98 0.81 -3.53
CA ALA A 287 -6.34 1.04 -2.14
C ALA A 287 -7.79 1.50 -2.02
N CYS A 288 -8.56 0.90 -1.12
CA CYS A 288 -9.95 1.27 -0.83
C CYS A 288 -10.08 1.80 0.59
N GLY A 289 -10.81 2.89 0.78
CA GLY A 289 -11.07 3.47 2.09
C GLY A 289 -11.99 2.59 2.93
N VAL A 290 -11.57 2.27 4.16
CA VAL A 290 -12.40 1.60 5.18
C VAL A 290 -13.09 2.64 6.05
N THR A 291 -12.32 3.59 6.56
CA THR A 291 -12.82 4.78 7.28
C THR A 291 -12.52 6.04 6.48
N ASP A 292 -13.29 7.12 6.72
CA ASP A 292 -13.01 8.39 6.05
C ASP A 292 -11.57 8.85 6.33
N GLY A 293 -10.88 9.34 5.32
CA GLY A 293 -9.48 9.76 5.44
C GLY A 293 -9.12 10.95 4.58
N ALA A 294 -7.85 11.37 4.68
CA ALA A 294 -7.33 12.47 3.89
C ALA A 294 -7.20 12.12 2.39
N LEU A 295 -7.06 10.85 2.07
CA LEU A 295 -6.86 10.35 0.71
C LEU A 295 -8.15 9.77 0.13
N LEU A 296 -8.87 8.96 0.91
CA LEU A 296 -10.04 8.20 0.46
C LEU A 296 -11.21 8.38 1.44
N HIS A 297 -12.42 8.32 0.91
CA HIS A 297 -13.63 8.19 1.73
C HIS A 297 -13.81 6.75 2.18
N GLY A 298 -14.32 6.56 3.39
CA GLY A 298 -14.69 5.25 3.91
C GLY A 298 -15.93 4.66 3.23
N VAL A 299 -16.15 3.36 3.43
CA VAL A 299 -17.33 2.66 2.94
C VAL A 299 -18.59 3.23 3.60
N ARG A 300 -19.61 3.54 2.80
CA ARG A 300 -20.89 4.05 3.26
C ARG A 300 -22.01 3.09 2.92
N PHE A 301 -22.61 2.48 3.93
CA PHE A 301 -23.76 1.60 3.76
C PHE A 301 -25.06 2.42 3.62
N PHE A 302 -25.93 1.91 2.77
CA PHE A 302 -27.32 2.35 2.63
C PHE A 302 -28.23 1.11 2.55
N GLY A 303 -29.55 1.28 2.58
CA GLY A 303 -30.48 0.16 2.78
C GLY A 303 -30.27 -1.10 1.94
N ASP A 304 -29.92 -0.93 0.65
CA ASP A 304 -29.81 -2.04 -0.31
C ASP A 304 -28.38 -2.28 -0.83
N GLY A 305 -27.37 -1.58 -0.23
CA GLY A 305 -26.01 -1.69 -0.72
C GLY A 305 -25.00 -0.86 0.06
N CYS A 306 -23.85 -0.62 -0.57
CA CYS A 306 -22.84 0.30 -0.06
C CYS A 306 -22.13 1.04 -1.19
N ARG A 307 -21.38 2.06 -0.83
CA ARG A 307 -20.48 2.79 -1.71
C ARG A 307 -19.06 2.68 -1.21
N THR A 308 -18.14 2.38 -2.11
CA THR A 308 -16.71 2.39 -1.87
C THR A 308 -16.04 3.54 -2.62
N HIS A 309 -14.87 3.99 -2.15
CA HIS A 309 -14.04 4.96 -2.83
C HIS A 309 -12.61 4.41 -2.88
N THR A 310 -12.13 4.13 -4.09
CA THR A 310 -10.90 3.38 -4.37
C THR A 310 -9.93 4.22 -5.19
N LEU A 311 -8.65 4.25 -4.79
CA LEU A 311 -7.54 4.74 -5.58
C LEU A 311 -6.95 3.55 -6.34
N ALA A 312 -6.88 3.65 -7.66
CA ALA A 312 -6.27 2.67 -8.53
C ALA A 312 -5.21 3.33 -9.42
N MET A 313 -3.99 2.82 -9.39
CA MET A 313 -2.85 3.41 -10.10
C MET A 313 -2.08 2.37 -10.89
N THR A 314 -1.48 2.82 -11.99
CA THR A 314 -0.64 1.98 -12.85
C THR A 314 0.64 2.73 -13.23
N TYR A 315 1.77 2.02 -13.22
CA TYR A 315 3.07 2.62 -13.47
C TYR A 315 3.36 2.80 -14.97
N GLN A 316 3.23 1.74 -15.78
CA GLN A 316 3.57 1.76 -17.21
C GLN A 316 2.59 2.65 -18.00
N SER A 317 1.31 2.49 -17.74
CA SER A 317 0.26 3.27 -18.41
C SER A 317 0.05 4.65 -17.78
N ARG A 318 0.71 4.97 -16.68
CA ARG A 318 0.72 6.27 -16.00
C ARG A 318 -0.68 6.80 -15.69
N GLN A 319 -1.53 5.92 -15.16
CA GLN A 319 -2.90 6.29 -14.83
C GLN A 319 -3.08 6.36 -13.31
N VAL A 320 -3.80 7.37 -12.88
CA VAL A 320 -4.31 7.51 -11.52
C VAL A 320 -5.81 7.68 -11.62
N ARG A 321 -6.55 6.79 -10.98
CA ARG A 321 -8.01 6.76 -11.00
C ARG A 321 -8.55 6.79 -9.60
N PHE A 322 -9.56 7.62 -9.36
CA PHE A 322 -10.45 7.49 -8.22
C PHE A 322 -11.74 6.85 -8.71
N VAL A 323 -12.11 5.74 -8.11
CA VAL A 323 -13.26 4.93 -8.50
C VAL A 323 -14.28 4.97 -7.37
N ASP A 324 -15.45 5.50 -7.66
CA ASP A 324 -16.62 5.41 -6.80
C ASP A 324 -17.49 4.25 -7.29
N THR A 325 -17.59 3.19 -6.49
CA THR A 325 -18.40 2.02 -6.83
C THR A 325 -19.61 1.93 -5.93
N VAL A 326 -20.78 1.70 -6.54
CA VAL A 326 -22.02 1.40 -5.84
C VAL A 326 -22.26 -0.11 -5.90
N HIS A 327 -22.17 -0.77 -4.77
CA HIS A 327 -22.43 -2.21 -4.62
C HIS A 327 -23.88 -2.43 -4.21
N MET A 328 -24.63 -3.16 -5.02
CA MET A 328 -26.02 -3.52 -4.72
C MET A 328 -26.08 -4.95 -4.17
N PHE A 329 -26.53 -5.12 -2.94
CA PHE A 329 -26.64 -6.44 -2.28
C PHE A 329 -27.93 -7.19 -2.66
N ARG A 330 -28.88 -6.51 -3.29
CA ARG A 330 -30.14 -7.09 -3.78
C ARG A 330 -30.47 -6.42 -5.12
N GLU A 331 -31.30 -7.07 -5.91
CA GLU A 331 -31.86 -6.44 -7.12
C GLU A 331 -32.49 -5.09 -6.73
N PRO A 332 -32.18 -4.02 -7.48
CA PRO A 332 -32.81 -2.74 -7.22
C PRO A 332 -34.32 -2.88 -7.37
N GLY A 333 -35.02 -2.80 -6.25
CA GLY A 333 -36.48 -2.73 -6.26
C GLY A 333 -36.96 -1.40 -6.87
N ASN A 334 -38.23 -1.10 -6.76
CA ASN A 334 -38.87 0.12 -7.34
C ASN A 334 -38.26 1.47 -6.89
N ARG A 335 -37.24 1.48 -6.05
CA ARG A 335 -36.64 2.72 -5.48
C ARG A 335 -35.42 3.24 -6.26
N GLY A 336 -34.93 2.50 -7.27
CA GLY A 336 -33.77 2.88 -8.06
C GLY A 336 -32.45 2.93 -7.24
N VAL A 337 -31.33 3.13 -7.94
CA VAL A 337 -30.01 3.32 -7.34
C VAL A 337 -29.87 4.78 -6.90
N ARG A 338 -29.55 5.02 -5.62
CA ARG A 338 -29.18 6.36 -5.14
C ARG A 338 -27.71 6.62 -5.48
N LEU A 339 -27.46 7.58 -6.35
CA LEU A 339 -26.11 7.99 -6.74
C LEU A 339 -25.51 9.08 -5.86
N TYR A 340 -26.32 9.70 -4.96
CA TYR A 340 -25.93 10.82 -4.08
C TYR A 340 -26.47 10.64 -2.67
#